data_2f061d216c01b58a065e7ae1d946b6a9
#
_entry.id   2f061d216c01b58a065e7ae1d946b6a9
#
_cell.length_a   1.000
_cell.length_b   1.000
_cell.length_c   1.000
_cell.angle_alpha   90.00
_cell.angle_beta   90.00
_cell.angle_gamma   90.00
#
_symmetry.space_group_name_H-M   'P 1'
#
loop_
_entity.id
_entity.type
_entity.pdbx_description
1 polymer ?
#
loop_
_entity_poly.entity_id
_entity_poly.type
_entity_poly.pdbx_seq_one_letter_code
_entity_poly.pdbx_strand_id
1 'polypeptide(L)'
;MINKILIIIVVIAVAGLIHFQAEAEPSDSKKIFSGSSAFTAAPDTAYLNPKETAGQQIGEFSKGHQKWQTYVSAAGFDKGKGEMYAFHLGYGYFFMDDFSVNIDVLGSYIHSGIDDNGVAAGLDVIFRRHPFKVKDNLWSLYLELGAGLQQQSTNFAGNRKFNFRLLGGGGATFRVAENARLMVGIRYLHISDAGIEGGGGGFDGLQFYTGSMFSF
;
A
#
# COMPACT_ATOMS: atom_id res chain seq x y z
N MET A 1 -9.00 8.17 -26.47
CA MET A 1 -8.89 9.40 -25.69
C MET A 1 -8.56 9.13 -24.22
N ILE A 2 -9.08 8.07 -23.63
CA ILE A 2 -8.89 7.63 -22.22
C ILE A 2 -7.42 7.35 -21.89
N ASN A 3 -6.65 6.70 -22.77
CA ASN A 3 -5.23 6.40 -22.51
C ASN A 3 -4.35 7.65 -22.26
N LYS A 4 -4.70 8.79 -22.84
CA LYS A 4 -3.94 10.04 -22.60
C LYS A 4 -4.25 10.63 -21.22
N ILE A 5 -5.49 10.50 -20.74
CA ILE A 5 -5.89 10.99 -19.42
C ILE A 5 -5.25 10.15 -18.32
N LEU A 6 -5.20 8.82 -18.50
CA LEU A 6 -4.55 7.91 -17.54
C LEU A 6 -3.06 8.21 -17.40
N ILE A 7 -2.37 8.42 -18.54
CA ILE A 7 -0.94 8.80 -18.52
C ILE A 7 -0.75 10.15 -17.79
N ILE A 8 -1.63 11.12 -18.01
CA ILE A 8 -1.58 12.41 -17.33
C ILE A 8 -1.79 12.25 -15.81
N ILE A 9 -2.76 11.43 -15.37
CA ILE A 9 -3.01 11.18 -13.93
C ILE A 9 -1.80 10.49 -13.29
N VAL A 10 -1.19 9.51 -13.94
CA VAL A 10 0.01 8.83 -13.45
C VAL A 10 1.20 9.81 -13.39
N VAL A 11 1.39 10.63 -14.41
CA VAL A 11 2.46 11.65 -14.44
C VAL A 11 2.24 12.71 -13.37
N ILE A 12 1.02 13.18 -13.15
CA ILE A 12 0.71 14.16 -12.09
C ILE A 12 0.92 13.54 -10.70
N ALA A 13 0.52 12.29 -10.48
CA ALA A 13 0.75 11.59 -9.22
C ALA A 13 2.24 11.41 -8.92
N VAL A 14 3.04 11.03 -9.92
CA VAL A 14 4.50 10.90 -9.81
C VAL A 14 5.17 12.26 -9.64
N ALA A 15 4.78 13.28 -10.39
CA ALA A 15 5.33 14.63 -10.29
C ALA A 15 4.97 15.29 -8.95
N GLY A 16 3.75 15.10 -8.45
CA GLY A 16 3.34 15.56 -7.12
C GLY A 16 4.14 14.91 -6.00
N LEU A 17 4.48 13.63 -6.14
CA LEU A 17 5.35 12.91 -5.20
C LEU A 17 6.79 13.47 -5.18
N ILE A 18 7.33 13.77 -6.36
CA ILE A 18 8.69 14.35 -6.50
C ILE A 18 8.73 15.77 -5.90
N HIS A 19 7.67 16.55 -6.08
CA HIS A 19 7.60 17.92 -5.53
C HIS A 19 7.48 17.92 -4.00
N PHE A 20 6.70 17.01 -3.44
CA PHE A 20 6.58 16.85 -1.98
C PHE A 20 7.90 16.40 -1.32
N GLN A 21 8.75 15.66 -2.04
CA GLN A 21 10.08 15.26 -1.54
C GLN A 21 11.10 16.42 -1.55
N ALA A 22 10.94 17.41 -2.44
CA ALA A 22 11.84 18.56 -2.53
C ALA A 22 11.63 19.57 -1.38
N GLU A 23 10.45 19.61 -0.77
CA GLU A 23 10.14 20.51 0.35
C GLU A 23 10.45 19.93 1.74
N ALA A 24 10.75 18.63 1.85
CA ALA A 24 11.20 17.99 3.07
C ALA A 24 12.72 18.15 3.27
N GLU A 25 13.22 19.38 3.33
CA GLU A 25 14.58 19.61 3.80
C GLU A 25 14.68 19.26 5.29
N PRO A 26 15.77 18.57 5.70
CA PRO A 26 15.98 18.26 7.11
C PRO A 26 16.19 19.56 7.89
N SER A 27 15.26 19.89 8.75
CA SER A 27 15.41 20.96 9.74
C SER A 27 16.68 20.70 10.55
N ASP A 28 17.61 21.63 10.42
CA ASP A 28 18.91 21.68 11.09
C ASP A 28 18.72 21.82 12.60
N SER A 29 18.48 20.73 13.31
CA SER A 29 18.42 20.66 14.77
C SER A 29 19.73 20.20 15.41
N LYS A 30 20.86 20.83 14.96
CA LYS A 30 22.14 20.74 15.66
C LYS A 30 22.61 22.10 16.08
N LYS A 31 22.04 22.62 17.16
CA LYS A 31 22.68 23.62 18.08
C LYS A 31 21.72 23.83 19.23
N ILE A 32 22.12 23.36 20.36
CA ILE A 32 21.98 23.94 21.69
C ILE A 32 22.10 22.79 22.70
N PHE A 33 23.27 22.66 23.28
CA PHE A 33 23.54 22.43 24.70
C PHE A 33 25.01 22.04 24.86
N SER A 34 25.86 23.07 24.94
CA SER A 34 27.13 23.01 25.66
C SER A 34 26.87 23.70 26.99
N GLY A 35 26.72 22.96 28.04
CA GLY A 35 26.61 23.44 29.39
C GLY A 35 27.39 22.52 30.30
N SER A 36 28.62 22.91 30.64
CA SER A 36 29.44 22.26 31.64
C SER A 36 28.85 22.49 33.03
N SER A 37 28.67 21.43 33.81
CA SER A 37 28.76 21.54 35.27
C SER A 37 29.30 20.22 35.83
N ALA A 38 30.46 20.35 36.45
CA ALA A 38 31.07 19.34 37.30
C ALA A 38 30.15 19.00 38.45
N PHE A 39 29.92 17.72 38.70
CA PHE A 39 29.47 17.24 39.99
C PHE A 39 30.17 15.93 40.38
N THR A 40 30.62 15.94 41.59
CA THR A 40 31.51 15.04 42.30
C THR A 40 30.95 13.63 42.52
N ALA A 41 31.87 12.72 42.71
CA ALA A 41 31.78 11.28 42.93
C ALA A 41 30.80 10.81 44.03
N ALA A 42 30.16 9.69 43.80
CA ALA A 42 29.72 8.70 44.77
C ALA A 42 29.51 7.32 44.09
N PRO A 43 29.43 6.20 44.81
CA PRO A 43 30.22 5.01 44.61
C PRO A 43 29.53 3.92 43.76
N ASP A 44 30.36 3.00 43.32
CA ASP A 44 30.09 1.66 42.77
C ASP A 44 28.62 1.21 42.69
N THR A 45 28.06 1.30 41.52
CA THR A 45 26.96 0.42 41.10
C THR A 45 27.24 -0.17 39.72
N ALA A 46 27.30 -1.49 39.73
CA ALA A 46 27.19 -2.43 38.63
C ALA A 46 27.36 -1.86 37.21
N TYR A 47 28.39 -2.29 36.55
CA TYR A 47 28.58 -2.16 35.11
C TYR A 47 27.31 -2.58 34.33
N LEU A 48 26.39 -1.69 34.13
CA LEU A 48 25.38 -1.78 33.10
C LEU A 48 26.08 -1.47 31.76
N ASN A 49 26.21 -2.48 30.99
CA ASN A 49 26.82 -2.47 29.67
C ASN A 49 26.16 -1.38 28.83
N PRO A 50 26.81 -0.29 28.38
CA PRO A 50 26.18 0.80 27.65
C PRO A 50 25.75 0.41 26.21
N LYS A 51 25.85 -0.86 25.85
CA LYS A 51 25.42 -1.38 24.54
C LYS A 51 23.94 -1.74 24.43
N GLU A 52 23.16 -1.72 25.51
CA GLU A 52 21.75 -2.14 25.47
C GLU A 52 20.71 -1.01 25.37
N THR A 53 21.15 0.26 25.30
CA THR A 53 20.22 1.40 25.18
C THR A 53 20.45 2.26 23.92
N ALA A 54 21.18 1.77 22.95
CA ALA A 54 21.03 2.27 21.58
C ALA A 54 19.66 1.77 21.13
N GLY A 55 18.66 2.67 21.10
CA GLY A 55 17.30 2.38 20.69
C GLY A 55 17.35 1.50 19.44
N GLN A 56 16.82 0.30 19.57
CA GLN A 56 16.75 -0.66 18.48
C GLN A 56 15.98 0.05 17.37
N GLN A 57 16.69 0.46 16.34
CA GLN A 57 16.09 1.14 15.20
C GLN A 57 15.10 0.12 14.62
N ILE A 58 13.81 0.31 14.88
CA ILE A 58 12.74 -0.59 14.42
C ILE A 58 12.88 -0.63 12.91
N GLY A 59 13.24 -1.78 12.38
CA GLY A 59 13.42 -1.97 10.95
C GLY A 59 12.08 -1.71 10.22
N GLU A 60 12.13 -1.17 9.04
CA GLU A 60 10.98 -0.77 8.21
C GLU A 60 9.93 -1.90 7.99
N PHE A 61 10.32 -3.16 8.15
CA PHE A 61 9.45 -4.35 8.07
C PHE A 61 9.31 -5.08 9.40
N SER A 62 9.69 -4.42 10.52
CA SER A 62 9.66 -5.05 11.84
C SER A 62 8.27 -4.92 12.48
N LYS A 63 7.97 -5.83 13.37
CA LYS A 63 6.77 -5.79 14.19
C LYS A 63 6.59 -4.44 14.87
N GLY A 64 5.38 -3.89 14.84
CA GLY A 64 5.00 -2.61 15.41
C GLY A 64 5.11 -1.44 14.42
N HIS A 65 5.79 -1.63 13.28
CA HIS A 65 5.95 -0.58 12.29
C HIS A 65 4.64 -0.29 11.55
N GLN A 66 4.41 0.97 11.21
CA GLN A 66 3.20 1.46 10.57
C GLN A 66 3.56 2.16 9.26
N LYS A 67 2.60 2.14 8.32
CA LYS A 67 2.77 2.78 7.01
C LYS A 67 1.45 3.26 6.44
N TRP A 68 1.51 4.35 5.69
CA TRP A 68 0.49 4.71 4.72
C TRP A 68 0.89 4.22 3.33
N GLN A 69 -0.08 3.90 2.52
CA GLN A 69 0.16 3.57 1.12
C GLN A 69 -0.89 4.24 0.23
N THR A 70 -0.44 4.71 -0.93
CA THR A 70 -1.34 5.23 -1.96
C THR A 70 -0.90 4.65 -3.30
N TYR A 71 -1.85 4.18 -4.10
CA TYR A 71 -1.54 3.59 -5.39
C TYR A 71 -2.72 3.67 -6.36
N VAL A 72 -2.40 3.57 -7.64
CA VAL A 72 -3.36 3.43 -8.72
C VAL A 72 -3.27 2.03 -9.29
N SER A 73 -4.38 1.55 -9.82
CA SER A 73 -4.46 0.22 -10.42
C SER A 73 -5.31 0.21 -11.67
N ALA A 74 -4.99 -0.75 -12.55
CA ALA A 74 -5.80 -1.10 -13.72
C ALA A 74 -6.01 -2.60 -13.74
N ALA A 75 -7.25 -3.05 -13.93
CA ALA A 75 -7.62 -4.45 -14.07
C ALA A 75 -8.33 -4.68 -15.40
N GLY A 76 -7.95 -5.73 -16.11
CA GLY A 76 -8.68 -6.25 -17.25
C GLY A 76 -9.41 -7.52 -16.85
N PHE A 77 -10.69 -7.63 -17.22
CA PHE A 77 -11.52 -8.77 -16.89
C PHE A 77 -11.66 -9.75 -18.05
N ASP A 78 -11.83 -11.01 -17.71
CA ASP A 78 -11.95 -12.11 -18.65
C ASP A 78 -13.03 -11.86 -19.71
N LYS A 79 -12.77 -12.38 -20.91
CA LYS A 79 -13.71 -12.42 -22.05
C LYS A 79 -14.17 -11.05 -22.53
N GLY A 80 -13.34 -10.02 -22.36
CA GLY A 80 -13.69 -8.67 -22.81
C GLY A 80 -14.84 -8.02 -22.04
N LYS A 81 -15.13 -8.51 -20.83
CA LYS A 81 -16.20 -7.99 -19.97
C LYS A 81 -15.97 -6.56 -19.50
N GLY A 82 -14.75 -6.05 -19.64
CA GLY A 82 -14.43 -4.66 -19.34
C GLY A 82 -13.12 -4.48 -18.59
N GLU A 83 -12.93 -3.26 -18.10
CA GLU A 83 -11.73 -2.81 -17.41
C GLU A 83 -12.12 -2.01 -16.17
N MET A 84 -11.28 -2.01 -15.15
CA MET A 84 -11.45 -1.20 -13.95
C MET A 84 -10.16 -0.42 -13.66
N TYR A 85 -10.32 0.85 -13.39
CA TYR A 85 -9.26 1.75 -12.97
C TYR A 85 -9.57 2.23 -11.56
N ALA A 86 -8.65 2.13 -10.62
CA ALA A 86 -8.91 2.50 -9.25
C ALA A 86 -7.77 3.29 -8.63
N PHE A 87 -8.13 4.16 -7.69
CA PHE A 87 -7.24 4.81 -6.74
C PHE A 87 -7.45 4.18 -5.37
N HIS A 88 -6.37 3.92 -4.66
CA HIS A 88 -6.36 3.29 -3.36
C HIS A 88 -5.62 4.17 -2.35
N LEU A 89 -6.16 4.25 -1.14
CA LEU A 89 -5.51 4.82 0.03
C LEU A 89 -5.59 3.78 1.15
N GLY A 90 -4.44 3.41 1.70
CA GLY A 90 -4.36 2.35 2.67
C GLY A 90 -3.48 2.67 3.87
N TYR A 91 -3.80 2.01 4.97
CA TYR A 91 -3.01 1.97 6.19
C TYR A 91 -2.55 0.55 6.46
N GLY A 92 -1.28 0.37 6.79
CA GLY A 92 -0.68 -0.93 7.08
C GLY A 92 0.01 -0.97 8.44
N TYR A 93 -0.11 -2.11 9.11
CA TYR A 93 0.54 -2.41 10.38
C TYR A 93 1.27 -3.74 10.31
N PHE A 94 2.55 -3.76 10.68
CA PHE A 94 3.34 -4.98 10.80
C PHE A 94 3.09 -5.65 12.16
N PHE A 95 2.26 -6.66 12.22
CA PHE A 95 1.96 -7.41 13.46
C PHE A 95 3.01 -8.49 13.76
N MET A 96 3.82 -8.84 12.77
CA MET A 96 5.02 -9.68 12.88
C MET A 96 6.10 -9.12 11.95
N ASP A 97 7.35 -9.51 12.16
CA ASP A 97 8.42 -9.17 11.23
C ASP A 97 8.08 -9.68 9.83
N ASP A 98 8.23 -8.81 8.84
CA ASP A 98 7.93 -9.08 7.43
C ASP A 98 6.47 -9.38 7.10
N PHE A 99 5.56 -9.32 8.06
CA PHE A 99 4.16 -9.63 7.86
C PHE A 99 3.25 -8.48 8.31
N SER A 100 2.51 -7.89 7.38
CA SER A 100 1.59 -6.77 7.66
C SER A 100 0.15 -7.09 7.30
N VAL A 101 -0.77 -6.48 8.03
CA VAL A 101 -2.16 -6.31 7.62
C VAL A 101 -2.33 -4.88 7.10
N ASN A 102 -3.04 -4.74 5.98
CA ASN A 102 -3.32 -3.45 5.36
C ASN A 102 -4.82 -3.31 5.18
N ILE A 103 -5.34 -2.12 5.45
CA ILE A 103 -6.74 -1.77 5.20
C ILE A 103 -6.72 -0.68 4.14
N ASP A 104 -7.31 -0.96 2.99
CA ASP A 104 -7.31 -0.08 1.83
C ASP A 104 -8.74 0.36 1.50
N VAL A 105 -8.99 1.65 1.43
CA VAL A 105 -10.19 2.20 0.80
C VAL A 105 -9.89 2.49 -0.66
N LEU A 106 -10.87 2.27 -1.52
CA LEU A 106 -10.70 2.49 -2.96
C LEU A 106 -11.92 3.18 -3.58
N GLY A 107 -11.62 3.99 -4.59
CA GLY A 107 -12.60 4.51 -5.55
C GLY A 107 -12.20 4.05 -6.95
N SER A 108 -13.14 3.57 -7.73
CA SER A 108 -12.86 3.05 -9.06
C SER A 108 -13.86 3.51 -10.12
N TYR A 109 -13.37 3.57 -11.36
CA TYR A 109 -14.15 3.68 -12.57
C TYR A 109 -14.14 2.34 -13.29
N ILE A 110 -15.32 1.87 -13.67
CA ILE A 110 -15.53 0.61 -14.39
C ILE A 110 -15.98 0.93 -15.80
N HIS A 111 -15.17 0.53 -16.77
CA HIS A 111 -15.54 0.55 -18.18
C HIS A 111 -16.06 -0.83 -18.55
N SER A 112 -17.35 -0.93 -18.76
CA SER A 112 -17.99 -2.19 -19.13
C SER A 112 -17.90 -2.44 -20.64
N GLY A 113 -17.54 -3.64 -21.04
CA GLY A 113 -17.60 -4.07 -22.44
C GLY A 113 -18.99 -4.52 -22.88
N ILE A 114 -19.92 -4.71 -21.94
CA ILE A 114 -21.24 -5.33 -22.20
C ILE A 114 -22.42 -4.59 -21.55
N ASP A 115 -22.16 -3.76 -20.54
CA ASP A 115 -23.17 -2.98 -19.80
C ASP A 115 -22.77 -1.51 -19.73
N ASP A 116 -23.51 -0.72 -18.96
CA ASP A 116 -23.20 0.69 -18.71
C ASP A 116 -21.92 0.83 -17.88
N ASN A 117 -21.14 1.86 -18.18
CA ASN A 117 -20.01 2.26 -17.36
C ASN A 117 -20.45 2.73 -15.98
N GLY A 118 -19.64 2.52 -14.98
CA GLY A 118 -19.98 2.86 -13.60
C GLY A 118 -18.80 3.32 -12.77
N VAL A 119 -19.14 3.72 -11.55
CA VAL A 119 -18.16 3.98 -10.50
C VAL A 119 -18.41 3.04 -9.33
N ALA A 120 -17.36 2.74 -8.59
CA ALA A 120 -17.48 1.94 -7.39
C ALA A 120 -16.59 2.49 -6.27
N ALA A 121 -16.99 2.21 -5.03
CA ALA A 121 -16.19 2.40 -3.84
C ALA A 121 -16.07 1.08 -3.10
N GLY A 122 -14.95 0.86 -2.42
CA GLY A 122 -14.69 -0.40 -1.73
C GLY A 122 -13.71 -0.27 -0.57
N LEU A 123 -13.65 -1.37 0.17
CA LEU A 123 -12.75 -1.57 1.30
C LEU A 123 -12.12 -2.95 1.17
N ASP A 124 -10.80 -3.02 1.19
CA ASP A 124 -10.05 -4.28 1.15
C ASP A 124 -9.24 -4.44 2.45
N VAL A 125 -9.17 -5.67 2.97
CA VAL A 125 -8.22 -6.10 4.00
C VAL A 125 -7.22 -7.02 3.34
N ILE A 126 -5.94 -6.65 3.37
CA ILE A 126 -4.87 -7.32 2.64
C ILE A 126 -3.77 -7.72 3.62
N PHE A 127 -3.48 -9.01 3.68
CA PHE A 127 -2.30 -9.55 4.33
C PHE A 127 -1.14 -9.55 3.35
N ARG A 128 0.02 -9.01 3.76
CA ARG A 128 1.21 -8.93 2.93
C ARG A 128 2.43 -9.44 3.68
N ARG A 129 3.20 -10.30 3.02
CA ARG A 129 4.46 -10.84 3.52
C ARG A 129 5.60 -10.42 2.60
N HIS A 130 6.74 -10.03 3.19
CA HIS A 130 7.98 -9.65 2.50
C HIS A 130 9.05 -10.76 2.67
N PRO A 131 8.96 -11.90 1.92
CA PRO A 131 9.84 -13.06 2.13
C PRO A 131 11.28 -12.83 1.68
N PHE A 132 11.51 -11.89 0.76
CA PHE A 132 12.81 -11.60 0.21
C PHE A 132 13.12 -10.11 0.31
N LYS A 133 14.27 -9.82 0.92
CA LYS A 133 14.82 -8.47 1.06
C LYS A 133 16.26 -8.48 0.60
N VAL A 134 16.69 -7.47 -0.15
CA VAL A 134 18.05 -7.35 -0.63
C VAL A 134 18.72 -6.17 0.07
N LYS A 135 19.97 -6.36 0.38
CA LYS A 135 20.96 -5.48 1.00
C LYS A 135 20.35 -4.16 1.53
N ASP A 136 20.34 -4.02 2.83
CA ASP A 136 19.83 -2.83 3.53
C ASP A 136 18.39 -2.45 3.20
N ASN A 137 17.57 -3.45 2.83
CA ASN A 137 16.17 -3.27 2.39
C ASN A 137 16.00 -2.33 1.19
N LEU A 138 17.02 -2.19 0.32
CA LEU A 138 16.93 -1.35 -0.87
C LEU A 138 15.72 -1.74 -1.73
N TRP A 139 15.49 -3.04 -1.90
CA TRP A 139 14.26 -3.55 -2.49
C TRP A 139 13.79 -4.83 -1.79
N SER A 140 12.51 -5.11 -1.88
CA SER A 140 11.92 -6.34 -1.37
C SER A 140 10.86 -6.88 -2.31
N LEU A 141 10.72 -8.21 -2.36
CA LEU A 141 9.55 -8.85 -2.97
C LEU A 141 8.51 -9.10 -1.88
N TYR A 142 7.26 -9.04 -2.27
CA TYR A 142 6.16 -9.38 -1.38
C TYR A 142 5.12 -10.28 -2.08
N LEU A 143 4.44 -11.05 -1.25
CA LEU A 143 3.22 -11.79 -1.59
C LEU A 143 2.06 -11.19 -0.80
N GLU A 144 0.88 -11.18 -1.41
CA GLU A 144 -0.31 -10.66 -0.75
C GLU A 144 -1.55 -11.51 -1.03
N LEU A 145 -2.43 -11.55 -0.04
CA LEU A 145 -3.75 -12.16 -0.12
C LEU A 145 -4.73 -11.26 0.62
N GLY A 146 -5.91 -11.04 0.05
CA GLY A 146 -6.89 -10.16 0.65
C GLY A 146 -8.31 -10.48 0.26
N ALA A 147 -9.21 -9.87 1.02
CA ALA A 147 -10.63 -9.87 0.73
C ALA A 147 -11.21 -8.49 1.03
N GLY A 148 -12.31 -8.15 0.36
CA GLY A 148 -12.94 -6.87 0.53
C GLY A 148 -14.38 -6.84 0.09
N LEU A 149 -14.94 -5.64 0.18
CA LEU A 149 -16.29 -5.32 -0.22
C LEU A 149 -16.27 -4.15 -1.20
N GLN A 150 -17.17 -4.17 -2.16
CA GLN A 150 -17.31 -3.11 -3.15
C GLN A 150 -18.80 -2.81 -3.39
N GLN A 151 -19.15 -1.53 -3.39
CA GLN A 151 -20.43 -1.05 -3.87
C GLN A 151 -20.24 -0.28 -5.17
N GLN A 152 -21.07 -0.55 -6.17
CA GLN A 152 -20.98 0.05 -7.49
C GLN A 152 -22.30 0.73 -7.89
N SER A 153 -22.22 1.74 -8.77
CA SER A 153 -23.36 2.54 -9.20
C SER A 153 -24.28 1.80 -10.19
N THR A 154 -23.71 0.91 -10.98
CA THR A 154 -24.38 0.13 -12.03
C THR A 154 -24.24 -1.36 -11.78
N ASN A 155 -25.14 -2.16 -12.35
CA ASN A 155 -24.94 -3.61 -12.43
C ASN A 155 -23.88 -3.85 -13.51
N PHE A 156 -22.80 -4.49 -13.14
CA PHE A 156 -21.71 -4.79 -14.05
C PHE A 156 -21.73 -6.30 -14.33
N ALA A 157 -21.97 -6.67 -15.62
CA ALA A 157 -22.05 -8.02 -16.17
C ALA A 157 -22.89 -9.00 -15.33
N GLY A 158 -24.07 -8.56 -14.94
CA GLY A 158 -24.99 -9.35 -14.16
C GLY A 158 -24.72 -9.38 -12.66
N ASN A 159 -23.61 -8.78 -12.20
CA ASN A 159 -23.35 -8.58 -10.79
C ASN A 159 -24.20 -7.45 -10.21
N ARG A 160 -24.57 -7.62 -8.98
CA ARG A 160 -25.35 -6.63 -8.22
C ARG A 160 -24.50 -5.44 -7.84
N LYS A 161 -25.15 -4.42 -7.27
CA LYS A 161 -24.46 -3.20 -6.79
C LYS A 161 -23.51 -3.47 -5.63
N PHE A 162 -23.76 -4.48 -4.82
CA PHE A 162 -22.89 -4.89 -3.73
C PHE A 162 -22.17 -6.20 -4.06
N ASN A 163 -20.85 -6.21 -3.92
CA ASN A 163 -19.99 -7.32 -4.30
C ASN A 163 -18.90 -7.57 -3.28
N PHE A 164 -18.47 -8.83 -3.22
CA PHE A 164 -17.26 -9.27 -2.53
C PHE A 164 -16.06 -9.22 -3.49
N ARG A 165 -14.90 -8.96 -2.93
CA ARG A 165 -13.61 -8.95 -3.63
C ARG A 165 -12.70 -9.98 -3.01
N LEU A 166 -12.01 -10.78 -3.82
CA LEU A 166 -10.89 -11.62 -3.41
C LEU A 166 -9.66 -11.22 -4.21
N LEU A 167 -8.52 -11.14 -3.54
CA LEU A 167 -7.28 -10.63 -4.11
C LEU A 167 -6.14 -11.59 -3.75
N GLY A 168 -5.29 -11.89 -4.72
CA GLY A 168 -4.11 -12.69 -4.47
C GLY A 168 -3.01 -12.38 -5.47
N GLY A 169 -1.80 -12.12 -4.99
CA GLY A 169 -0.72 -11.73 -5.89
C GLY A 169 0.59 -11.41 -5.20
N GLY A 170 1.35 -10.51 -5.80
CA GLY A 170 2.62 -10.07 -5.27
C GLY A 170 3.23 -8.92 -6.06
N GLY A 171 4.39 -8.49 -5.61
CA GLY A 171 5.07 -7.37 -6.24
C GLY A 171 6.43 -7.11 -5.64
N ALA A 172 6.94 -5.93 -5.94
CA ALA A 172 8.21 -5.44 -5.42
C ALA A 172 8.06 -4.04 -4.83
N THR A 173 8.91 -3.73 -3.85
CA THR A 173 9.06 -2.36 -3.35
C THR A 173 10.51 -1.93 -3.45
N PHE A 174 10.72 -0.65 -3.71
CA PHE A 174 12.02 -0.03 -3.90
C PHE A 174 12.13 1.18 -2.97
N ARG A 175 13.15 1.24 -2.12
CA ARG A 175 13.39 2.38 -1.25
C ARG A 175 13.85 3.57 -2.11
N VAL A 176 13.14 4.69 -1.99
CA VAL A 176 13.45 5.94 -2.69
C VAL A 176 13.88 7.04 -1.73
N ALA A 177 13.47 6.93 -0.46
CA ALA A 177 13.92 7.78 0.63
C ALA A 177 13.95 6.96 1.92
N GLU A 178 14.40 7.54 3.02
CA GLU A 178 14.52 6.89 4.32
C GLU A 178 13.20 6.31 4.81
N ASN A 179 12.11 7.03 4.59
CA ASN A 179 10.75 6.67 5.00
C ASN A 179 9.78 6.44 3.83
N ALA A 180 10.28 6.38 2.58
CA ALA A 180 9.43 6.25 1.40
C ALA A 180 9.90 5.13 0.46
N ARG A 181 8.95 4.38 -0.07
CA ARG A 181 9.17 3.30 -1.05
C ARG A 181 8.21 3.44 -2.22
N LEU A 182 8.69 3.16 -3.41
CA LEU A 182 7.84 2.85 -4.55
C LEU A 182 7.37 1.40 -4.47
N MET A 183 6.17 1.15 -4.98
CA MET A 183 5.53 -0.15 -5.00
C MET A 183 5.01 -0.43 -6.41
N VAL A 184 5.30 -1.64 -6.91
CA VAL A 184 4.71 -2.17 -8.14
C VAL A 184 4.24 -3.60 -7.91
N GLY A 185 3.13 -3.97 -8.50
CA GLY A 185 2.63 -5.33 -8.31
C GLY A 185 1.59 -5.76 -9.33
N ILE A 186 1.32 -7.05 -9.28
CA ILE A 186 0.27 -7.73 -10.04
C ILE A 186 -0.50 -8.64 -9.09
N ARG A 187 -1.81 -8.66 -9.23
CA ARG A 187 -2.68 -9.57 -8.48
C ARG A 187 -3.86 -10.04 -9.30
N TYR A 188 -4.29 -11.24 -9.03
CA TYR A 188 -5.57 -11.75 -9.44
C TYR A 188 -6.65 -11.06 -8.61
N LEU A 189 -7.74 -10.66 -9.26
CA LEU A 189 -8.89 -10.02 -8.66
C LEU A 189 -10.15 -10.78 -9.07
N HIS A 190 -10.88 -11.28 -8.08
CA HIS A 190 -12.20 -11.86 -8.24
C HIS A 190 -13.24 -10.95 -7.59
N ILE A 191 -14.28 -10.60 -8.32
CA ILE A 191 -15.41 -9.79 -7.84
C ILE A 191 -16.69 -10.59 -8.07
N SER A 192 -17.49 -10.83 -7.03
CA SER A 192 -18.74 -11.55 -7.13
C SER A 192 -19.75 -11.12 -6.07
N ASP A 193 -21.03 -11.35 -6.32
CA ASP A 193 -22.11 -11.17 -5.35
C ASP A 193 -22.25 -12.32 -4.35
N ALA A 194 -21.34 -13.31 -4.42
CA ALA A 194 -21.35 -14.55 -3.64
C ALA A 194 -22.65 -15.35 -3.77
N GLY A 195 -23.42 -15.14 -4.85
CA GLY A 195 -24.69 -15.84 -5.07
C GLY A 195 -25.84 -15.44 -4.15
N ILE A 196 -25.70 -14.34 -3.39
CA ILE A 196 -26.70 -13.90 -2.39
C ILE A 196 -28.08 -13.64 -3.02
N GLU A 197 -28.13 -13.30 -4.29
CA GLU A 197 -29.38 -12.96 -4.99
C GLU A 197 -29.65 -13.82 -6.25
N GLY A 198 -29.04 -15.00 -6.33
CA GLY A 198 -29.34 -15.99 -7.36
C GLY A 198 -28.77 -15.72 -8.77
N GLY A 199 -27.91 -14.71 -8.91
CA GLY A 199 -27.24 -14.38 -10.15
C GLY A 199 -25.76 -14.74 -10.08
N GLY A 200 -25.40 -15.98 -10.36
CA GLY A 200 -24.03 -16.48 -10.24
C GLY A 200 -23.08 -15.97 -11.32
N GLY A 201 -22.76 -14.69 -11.33
CA GLY A 201 -21.73 -14.11 -12.19
C GLY A 201 -20.56 -13.56 -11.37
N GLY A 202 -19.35 -14.10 -11.54
CA GLY A 202 -18.11 -13.52 -11.02
C GLY A 202 -17.32 -12.88 -12.15
N PHE A 203 -16.47 -11.92 -11.79
CA PHE A 203 -15.45 -11.34 -12.64
C PHE A 203 -14.10 -11.76 -12.16
N ASP A 204 -13.35 -12.33 -13.06
CA ASP A 204 -11.96 -12.71 -12.86
C ASP A 204 -11.10 -11.82 -13.71
N GLY A 205 -10.03 -11.29 -13.13
CA GLY A 205 -9.13 -10.41 -13.85
C GLY A 205 -7.74 -10.33 -13.24
N LEU A 206 -6.83 -9.81 -14.05
CA LEU A 206 -5.50 -9.42 -13.60
C LEU A 206 -5.48 -7.92 -13.35
N GLN A 207 -5.03 -7.52 -12.17
CA GLN A 207 -4.86 -6.14 -11.76
C GLN A 207 -3.39 -5.81 -11.61
N PHE A 208 -2.92 -4.82 -12.36
CA PHE A 208 -1.61 -4.18 -12.20
C PHE A 208 -1.76 -2.95 -11.33
N TYR A 209 -0.77 -2.67 -10.49
CA TYR A 209 -0.79 -1.48 -9.65
C TYR A 209 0.60 -0.92 -9.41
N THR A 210 0.65 0.38 -9.18
CA THR A 210 1.87 1.10 -8.80
C THR A 210 1.53 2.25 -7.87
N GLY A 211 2.45 2.57 -6.96
CA GLY A 211 2.24 3.63 -5.98
C GLY A 211 3.39 3.76 -5.01
N SER A 212 3.08 4.31 -3.84
CA SER A 212 4.06 4.62 -2.81
C SER A 212 3.60 4.15 -1.44
N MET A 213 4.58 3.83 -0.60
CA MET A 213 4.40 3.56 0.82
C MET A 213 5.26 4.54 1.62
N PHE A 214 4.71 5.05 2.71
CA PHE A 214 5.35 5.97 3.64
C PHE A 214 5.30 5.35 5.03
N SER A 215 6.46 5.18 5.63
CA SER A 215 6.66 4.61 6.95
C SER A 215 6.83 5.70 8.02
N PHE A 216 6.38 5.45 9.25
CA PHE A 216 6.51 6.40 10.37
C PHE A 216 6.56 5.68 11.72
#